data_7a924c2c1a37e6bce0e1cf666d268d5e
#
_entry.id   7a924c2c1a37e6bce0e1cf666d268d5e
#
_cell.length_a   1.000
_cell.length_b   1.000
_cell.length_c   1.000
_cell.angle_alpha   90.00
_cell.angle_beta   90.00
_cell.angle_gamma   90.00
#
_symmetry.space_group_name_H-M   'P 1'
#
loop_
_entity.id
_entity.type
_entity.pdbx_description
1 polymer ?
#
loop_
_entity_poly.entity_id
_entity_poly.type
_entity_poly.pdbx_seq_one_letter_code
_entity_poly.pdbx_strand_id
1 'polypeptide(L)'
;MARVACLMVADFPLAALVRANPALRDAPLALTGEHAPLAEVCLVSERARAARVRAGMTVAQARSLAPELIVMRRSAAAERSAADALLEVAYSLSPAVETGPPGCLWLDVEGLERLYGAEEEIARALLRRAARVSLEVSVGIASAREIAYLAARRGKTWIVAPRAEREFLAHIPLDLLDLEDEIRLTLSRWGLRRLGELARLDAHAAGSRLGAQGAKLIRLARGESADLPLAPRPPERVFAEKVELEYAAESIEPLGFVIHAMLKRLVERLQLCGLLAGDMMLDLELCDRRRECRRVAVTAATGDARSLLKLLTLSLEQAAPPAPVETVNIVIEPRAPRPLQGDMFAPALPAPARLQTTIAMLAALCGPDGVGTLEPHNSYRPEATVHSPFAPVSLQPPAEKPAVKNVTQLALRAIRPTEEIEVMCARDLPEFVRGRTVCARVLSAAGPWRRQGEWWRQPSILRTPGHNAPMGEPHAVPDPPQTDLGSASVASGPLARDYYELALDDGAVYRVFYDLHRARWFLDGIYD
;
A
#
# COMPACT_ATOMS: atom_id res chain seq x y z
N MET A 1 13.55 30.10 22.78
CA MET A 1 14.40 30.57 21.66
C MET A 1 14.19 29.57 20.52
N ALA A 2 13.99 30.07 19.30
CA ALA A 2 13.81 29.18 18.16
C ALA A 2 14.94 28.18 18.04
N ARG A 3 14.65 26.93 17.82
CA ARG A 3 15.62 25.86 17.61
C ARG A 3 15.24 25.10 16.34
N VAL A 4 16.13 25.08 15.38
CA VAL A 4 15.89 24.49 14.07
C VAL A 4 16.90 23.37 13.83
N ALA A 5 16.42 22.22 13.41
CA ALA A 5 17.26 21.15 12.90
C ALA A 5 17.27 21.18 11.37
N CYS A 6 18.42 20.98 10.77
CA CYS A 6 18.59 20.74 9.33
C CYS A 6 18.97 19.28 9.12
N LEU A 7 18.22 18.58 8.28
CA LEU A 7 18.59 17.27 7.76
C LEU A 7 19.16 17.43 6.36
N MET A 8 20.30 16.79 6.10
CA MET A 8 20.93 16.82 4.80
C MET A 8 21.42 15.45 4.39
N VAL A 9 21.12 15.06 3.17
CA VAL A 9 21.68 13.89 2.48
C VAL A 9 22.78 14.39 1.56
N ALA A 10 24.01 13.94 1.80
CA ALA A 10 25.14 14.28 0.93
C ALA A 10 24.97 13.62 -0.44
N ASP A 11 25.45 14.30 -1.50
CA ASP A 11 25.40 13.80 -2.88
C ASP A 11 24.00 13.19 -3.21
N PHE A 12 22.94 13.92 -2.91
CA PHE A 12 21.55 13.45 -2.88
C PHE A 12 21.13 12.60 -4.09
N PRO A 13 21.43 12.97 -5.37
CA PRO A 13 21.07 12.13 -6.51
C PRO A 13 21.72 10.74 -6.47
N LEU A 14 22.93 10.65 -5.97
CA LEU A 14 23.66 9.39 -5.82
C LEU A 14 23.08 8.55 -4.66
N ALA A 15 22.80 9.17 -3.53
CA ALA A 15 22.18 8.53 -2.38
C ALA A 15 20.78 8.00 -2.74
N ALA A 16 20.02 8.73 -3.55
CA ALA A 16 18.69 8.31 -4.04
C ALA A 16 18.77 7.05 -4.91
N LEU A 17 19.76 6.94 -5.79
CA LEU A 17 19.97 5.73 -6.60
C LEU A 17 20.43 4.54 -5.76
N VAL A 18 21.36 4.74 -4.82
CA VAL A 18 21.79 3.68 -3.89
C VAL A 18 20.62 3.20 -3.02
N ARG A 19 19.74 4.11 -2.59
CA ARG A 19 18.51 3.75 -1.87
C ARG A 19 17.57 2.92 -2.75
N ALA A 20 17.42 3.27 -4.02
CA ALA A 20 16.59 2.53 -4.97
C ALA A 20 17.19 1.15 -5.29
N ASN A 21 18.50 1.05 -5.39
CA ASN A 21 19.24 -0.17 -5.66
C ASN A 21 20.40 -0.35 -4.66
N PRO A 22 20.18 -1.02 -3.53
CA PRO A 22 21.20 -1.21 -2.48
C PRO A 22 22.46 -1.95 -2.94
N ALA A 23 22.40 -2.72 -4.03
CA ALA A 23 23.57 -3.41 -4.58
C ALA A 23 24.67 -2.44 -5.07
N LEU A 24 24.28 -1.20 -5.35
CA LEU A 24 25.21 -0.15 -5.79
C LEU A 24 26.01 0.50 -4.66
N ARG A 25 25.69 0.23 -3.40
CA ARG A 25 26.27 0.91 -2.23
C ARG A 25 27.79 0.84 -2.20
N ASP A 26 28.31 -0.32 -2.52
CA ASP A 26 29.75 -0.60 -2.46
C ASP A 26 30.46 -0.57 -3.83
N ALA A 27 29.78 -0.13 -4.87
CA ALA A 27 30.35 -0.03 -6.21
C ALA A 27 31.00 1.33 -6.48
N PRO A 28 32.05 1.40 -7.33
CA PRO A 28 32.49 2.65 -7.89
C PRO A 28 31.43 3.18 -8.86
N LEU A 29 30.75 4.27 -8.50
CA LEU A 29 29.59 4.80 -9.19
C LEU A 29 29.84 6.21 -9.71
N ALA A 30 29.42 6.48 -10.93
CA ALA A 30 29.38 7.81 -11.51
C ALA A 30 28.00 8.11 -12.08
N LEU A 31 27.51 9.33 -11.88
CA LEU A 31 26.27 9.81 -12.45
C LEU A 31 26.54 10.77 -13.60
N THR A 32 25.73 10.64 -14.64
CA THR A 32 25.66 11.58 -15.77
C THR A 32 24.33 12.34 -15.76
N GLY A 33 24.26 13.49 -16.44
CA GLY A 33 23.02 14.26 -16.60
C GLY A 33 21.97 13.48 -17.38
N GLU A 34 20.71 13.89 -17.24
CA GLU A 34 19.55 13.21 -17.87
C GLU A 34 19.61 13.22 -19.42
N HIS A 35 20.20 14.23 -20.04
CA HIS A 35 20.05 14.51 -21.48
C HIS A 35 21.37 14.74 -22.26
N ALA A 36 22.53 14.34 -21.73
CA ALA A 36 23.80 14.64 -22.37
C ALA A 36 24.23 13.56 -23.39
N PRO A 37 24.35 13.89 -24.69
CA PRO A 37 24.84 12.96 -25.72
C PRO A 37 26.36 12.67 -25.58
N LEU A 38 27.12 13.54 -24.93
CA LEU A 38 28.50 13.31 -24.46
C LEU A 38 28.45 13.33 -22.94
N ALA A 39 28.18 12.18 -22.36
CA ALA A 39 27.92 12.07 -20.95
C ALA A 39 29.15 12.48 -20.12
N GLU A 40 29.13 13.71 -19.62
CA GLU A 40 30.06 14.14 -18.59
C GLU A 40 29.60 13.63 -17.22
N VAL A 41 30.55 13.22 -16.42
CA VAL A 41 30.32 12.79 -15.05
C VAL A 41 29.95 14.01 -14.21
N CYS A 42 28.76 14.00 -13.59
CA CYS A 42 28.27 15.07 -12.72
C CYS A 42 28.60 14.81 -11.25
N LEU A 43 28.45 13.56 -10.80
CA LEU A 43 28.68 13.13 -9.42
C LEU A 43 29.40 11.78 -9.40
N VAL A 44 30.19 11.55 -8.36
CA VAL A 44 30.94 10.32 -8.20
C VAL A 44 30.86 9.80 -6.76
N SER A 45 30.74 8.48 -6.59
CA SER A 45 30.82 7.85 -5.28
C SER A 45 32.21 8.02 -4.66
N GLU A 46 32.32 7.82 -3.36
CA GLU A 46 33.58 7.91 -2.66
C GLU A 46 34.61 6.89 -3.20
N ARG A 47 34.20 5.68 -3.56
CA ARG A 47 35.05 4.67 -4.21
C ARG A 47 35.54 5.11 -5.60
N ALA A 48 34.67 5.71 -6.42
CA ALA A 48 35.09 6.26 -7.70
C ALA A 48 36.05 7.45 -7.51
N ARG A 49 35.80 8.29 -6.51
CA ARG A 49 36.71 9.41 -6.13
C ARG A 49 38.07 8.91 -5.66
N ALA A 50 38.12 7.79 -4.91
CA ALA A 50 39.35 7.14 -4.51
C ALA A 50 40.15 6.61 -5.72
N ALA A 51 39.45 6.15 -6.77
CA ALA A 51 40.05 5.77 -8.06
C ALA A 51 40.37 6.99 -8.95
N ARG A 52 40.40 8.22 -8.40
CA ARG A 52 40.68 9.49 -9.08
C ARG A 52 39.68 9.93 -10.14
N VAL A 53 38.50 9.31 -10.22
CA VAL A 53 37.40 9.79 -11.06
C VAL A 53 36.85 11.09 -10.44
N ARG A 54 36.57 12.09 -11.27
CA ARG A 54 36.09 13.42 -10.84
C ARG A 54 34.92 13.86 -11.71
N ALA A 55 34.06 14.71 -11.16
CA ALA A 55 33.06 15.42 -11.93
C ALA A 55 33.73 16.27 -13.05
N GLY A 56 33.09 16.41 -14.18
CA GLY A 56 33.57 17.08 -15.37
C GLY A 56 34.40 16.18 -16.31
N MET A 57 34.73 14.94 -15.91
CA MET A 57 35.38 13.98 -16.82
C MET A 57 34.35 13.39 -17.79
N THR A 58 34.79 13.04 -18.99
CA THR A 58 33.99 12.22 -19.89
C THR A 58 33.90 10.78 -19.35
N VAL A 59 32.84 10.05 -19.69
CA VAL A 59 32.69 8.63 -19.29
C VAL A 59 33.87 7.78 -19.73
N ALA A 60 34.43 8.06 -20.93
CA ALA A 60 35.61 7.35 -21.43
C ALA A 60 36.86 7.58 -20.55
N GLN A 61 37.10 8.83 -20.16
CA GLN A 61 38.18 9.17 -19.23
C GLN A 61 37.98 8.53 -17.85
N ALA A 62 36.75 8.57 -17.34
CA ALA A 62 36.43 7.97 -16.05
C ALA A 62 36.64 6.44 -16.06
N ARG A 63 36.20 5.75 -17.12
CA ARG A 63 36.41 4.30 -17.29
C ARG A 63 37.88 3.91 -17.50
N SER A 64 38.69 4.77 -18.10
CA SER A 64 40.11 4.50 -18.22
C SER A 64 40.85 4.52 -16.86
N LEU A 65 40.33 5.27 -15.87
CA LEU A 65 40.84 5.30 -14.50
C LEU A 65 40.26 4.19 -13.61
N ALA A 66 39.02 3.83 -13.84
CA ALA A 66 38.29 2.79 -13.11
C ALA A 66 37.51 1.90 -14.10
N PRO A 67 38.09 0.79 -14.60
CA PRO A 67 37.42 -0.09 -15.56
C PRO A 67 36.10 -0.67 -15.05
N GLU A 68 35.99 -0.89 -13.76
CA GLU A 68 34.81 -1.41 -13.03
C GLU A 68 33.75 -0.32 -12.74
N LEU A 69 33.94 0.91 -13.23
CA LEU A 69 33.04 2.03 -12.96
C LEU A 69 31.64 1.79 -13.55
N ILE A 70 30.65 1.76 -12.65
CA ILE A 70 29.25 1.74 -13.03
C ILE A 70 28.82 3.17 -13.31
N VAL A 71 28.36 3.41 -14.54
CA VAL A 71 27.88 4.73 -14.96
C VAL A 71 26.37 4.66 -15.10
N MET A 72 25.67 5.52 -14.38
CA MET A 72 24.20 5.61 -14.39
C MET A 72 23.74 7.04 -14.71
N ARG A 73 22.53 7.15 -15.20
CA ARG A 73 21.86 8.44 -15.35
C ARG A 73 21.17 8.84 -14.06
N ARG A 74 21.01 10.14 -13.83
CA ARG A 74 20.15 10.62 -12.75
C ARG A 74 18.74 10.11 -12.96
N SER A 75 18.07 9.75 -11.88
CA SER A 75 16.68 9.28 -11.88
C SER A 75 15.81 10.23 -11.06
N ALA A 76 15.00 11.03 -11.74
CA ALA A 76 14.04 11.93 -11.09
C ALA A 76 13.02 11.15 -10.23
N ALA A 77 12.69 9.92 -10.61
CA ALA A 77 11.81 9.05 -9.83
C ALA A 77 12.47 8.63 -8.50
N ALA A 78 13.75 8.19 -8.54
CA ALA A 78 14.48 7.82 -7.33
C ALA A 78 14.69 9.03 -6.40
N GLU A 79 15.01 10.20 -6.98
CA GLU A 79 15.18 11.43 -6.21
C GLU A 79 13.87 11.87 -5.53
N ARG A 80 12.72 11.78 -6.21
CA ARG A 80 11.40 12.05 -5.60
C ARG A 80 11.10 11.08 -4.46
N SER A 81 11.27 9.78 -4.68
CA SER A 81 11.07 8.76 -3.65
C SER A 81 11.96 9.01 -2.42
N ALA A 82 13.22 9.40 -2.61
CA ALA A 82 14.13 9.73 -1.52
C ALA A 82 13.74 11.03 -0.79
N ALA A 83 13.29 12.05 -1.53
CA ALA A 83 12.80 13.32 -0.96
C ALA A 83 11.55 13.11 -0.11
N ASP A 84 10.59 12.33 -0.59
CA ASP A 84 9.38 11.98 0.15
C ASP A 84 9.73 11.22 1.44
N ALA A 85 10.63 10.25 1.36
CA ALA A 85 11.09 9.51 2.53
C ALA A 85 11.79 10.42 3.56
N LEU A 86 12.59 11.38 3.10
CA LEU A 86 13.25 12.36 3.98
C LEU A 86 12.23 13.28 4.67
N LEU A 87 11.20 13.72 3.93
CA LEU A 87 10.08 14.49 4.48
C LEU A 87 9.35 13.72 5.58
N GLU A 88 9.06 12.45 5.34
CA GLU A 88 8.36 11.60 6.31
C GLU A 88 9.19 11.38 7.58
N VAL A 89 10.51 11.29 7.45
CA VAL A 89 11.44 11.27 8.60
C VAL A 89 11.26 12.52 9.44
N ALA A 90 11.24 13.71 8.82
CA ALA A 90 11.08 14.96 9.53
C ALA A 90 9.70 15.10 10.18
N TYR A 91 8.63 14.83 9.41
CA TYR A 91 7.24 14.88 9.92
C TYR A 91 6.95 13.86 11.01
N SER A 92 7.74 12.80 11.12
CA SER A 92 7.62 11.84 12.22
C SER A 92 8.07 12.42 13.57
N LEU A 93 8.78 13.55 13.58
CA LEU A 93 9.22 14.25 14.79
C LEU A 93 8.53 15.59 15.00
N SER A 94 8.42 16.40 13.95
CA SER A 94 7.89 17.77 14.03
C SER A 94 6.83 18.01 12.96
N PRO A 95 5.74 18.69 13.27
CA PRO A 95 4.75 19.11 12.27
C PRO A 95 5.21 20.30 11.43
N ALA A 96 6.20 21.06 11.90
CA ALA A 96 6.72 22.24 11.24
C ALA A 96 7.98 21.89 10.45
N VAL A 97 7.81 21.57 9.17
CA VAL A 97 8.89 21.20 8.25
C VAL A 97 8.87 22.11 7.03
N GLU A 98 10.04 22.61 6.64
CA GLU A 98 10.27 23.39 5.43
C GLU A 98 11.25 22.65 4.51
N THR A 99 10.92 22.52 3.23
CA THR A 99 11.80 21.93 2.21
C THR A 99 12.81 22.94 1.71
N GLY A 100 14.05 22.50 1.55
CA GLY A 100 15.15 23.26 1.00
C GLY A 100 15.62 22.79 -0.37
N PRO A 101 16.92 22.96 -0.68
CA PRO A 101 17.55 22.35 -1.83
C PRO A 101 17.38 20.82 -1.84
N PRO A 102 17.54 20.15 -3.00
CA PRO A 102 17.42 18.69 -3.08
C PRO A 102 18.24 17.97 -2.00
N GLY A 103 17.57 17.09 -1.24
CA GLY A 103 18.19 16.36 -0.14
C GLY A 103 18.37 17.16 1.15
N CYS A 104 17.81 18.35 1.26
CA CYS A 104 17.89 19.19 2.45
C CYS A 104 16.50 19.64 2.91
N LEU A 105 16.28 19.65 4.22
CA LEU A 105 15.08 20.21 4.82
C LEU A 105 15.36 20.70 6.25
N TRP A 106 14.47 21.56 6.72
CA TRP A 106 14.49 22.08 8.08
C TRP A 106 13.23 21.71 8.83
N LEU A 107 13.38 21.49 10.13
CA LEU A 107 12.26 21.24 11.02
C LEU A 107 12.44 22.01 12.33
N ASP A 108 11.33 22.46 12.88
CA ASP A 108 11.30 23.08 14.19
C ASP A 108 11.45 21.99 15.26
N VAL A 109 12.44 22.15 16.13
CA VAL A 109 12.69 21.24 17.25
C VAL A 109 12.49 21.89 18.61
N GLU A 110 12.03 23.16 18.66
CA GLU A 110 11.70 23.84 19.91
C GLU A 110 10.57 23.09 20.64
N GLY A 111 10.75 22.80 21.92
CA GLY A 111 9.78 22.09 22.75
C GLY A 111 9.77 20.58 22.59
N LEU A 112 10.51 20.00 21.63
CA LEU A 112 10.61 18.55 21.46
C LEU A 112 11.42 17.86 22.54
N GLU A 113 12.21 18.60 23.31
CA GLU A 113 13.00 18.06 24.43
C GLU A 113 12.13 17.39 25.49
N ARG A 114 10.87 17.79 25.61
CA ARG A 114 9.90 17.17 26.54
C ARG A 114 9.48 15.76 26.12
N LEU A 115 9.55 15.47 24.82
CA LEU A 115 9.15 14.18 24.24
C LEU A 115 10.34 13.27 23.99
N TYR A 116 11.46 13.83 23.56
CA TYR A 116 12.60 13.07 23.06
C TYR A 116 13.85 13.20 23.93
N GLY A 117 13.90 14.14 24.88
CA GLY A 117 15.07 14.45 25.70
C GLY A 117 15.94 15.53 25.05
N ALA A 118 17.23 15.57 25.41
CA ALA A 118 18.18 16.57 24.92
C ALA A 118 18.30 16.57 23.38
N GLU A 119 18.83 17.66 22.82
CA GLU A 119 18.99 17.81 21.36
C GLU A 119 19.80 16.69 20.71
N GLU A 120 20.73 16.09 21.44
CA GLU A 120 21.49 14.91 21.01
C GLU A 120 20.59 13.69 20.81
N GLU A 121 19.55 13.55 21.66
CA GLU A 121 18.57 12.46 21.52
C GLU A 121 17.64 12.70 20.32
N ILE A 122 17.26 13.97 20.10
CA ILE A 122 16.49 14.38 18.92
C ILE A 122 17.28 14.06 17.65
N ALA A 123 18.55 14.46 17.60
CA ALA A 123 19.44 14.17 16.47
C ALA A 123 19.60 12.65 16.25
N ARG A 124 19.82 11.88 17.32
CA ARG A 124 19.89 10.40 17.24
C ARG A 124 18.56 9.78 16.77
N ALA A 125 17.44 10.33 17.17
CA ALA A 125 16.13 9.86 16.70
C ALA A 125 15.95 10.10 15.20
N LEU A 126 16.38 11.26 14.69
CA LEU A 126 16.37 11.58 13.25
C LEU A 126 17.27 10.62 12.46
N LEU A 127 18.51 10.39 12.93
CA LEU A 127 19.45 9.46 12.29
C LEU A 127 18.88 8.04 12.23
N ARG A 128 18.33 7.53 13.33
CA ARG A 128 17.71 6.19 13.37
C ARG A 128 16.54 6.07 12.40
N ARG A 129 15.68 7.10 12.31
CA ARG A 129 14.52 7.09 11.41
C ARG A 129 14.95 7.19 9.94
N ALA A 130 15.94 8.01 9.62
CA ALA A 130 16.51 8.08 8.27
C ALA A 130 17.13 6.74 7.85
N ALA A 131 17.86 6.07 8.75
CA ALA A 131 18.43 4.75 8.49
C ALA A 131 17.34 3.69 8.19
N ARG A 132 16.14 3.78 8.82
CA ARG A 132 15.02 2.87 8.54
C ARG A 132 14.48 2.99 7.12
N VAL A 133 14.63 4.14 6.48
CA VAL A 133 14.27 4.35 5.07
C VAL A 133 15.49 4.33 4.15
N SER A 134 16.60 3.77 4.61
CA SER A 134 17.84 3.61 3.86
C SER A 134 18.45 4.94 3.37
N LEU A 135 18.31 6.00 4.17
CA LEU A 135 18.96 7.30 3.95
C LEU A 135 20.01 7.56 5.02
N GLU A 136 21.21 7.94 4.57
CA GLU A 136 22.27 8.44 5.43
C GLU A 136 22.18 9.96 5.45
N VAL A 137 21.93 10.52 6.64
CA VAL A 137 21.75 11.97 6.81
C VAL A 137 22.79 12.54 7.76
N SER A 138 23.15 13.78 7.56
CA SER A 138 23.78 14.62 8.57
C SER A 138 22.73 15.52 9.22
N VAL A 139 22.92 15.84 10.50
CA VAL A 139 21.99 16.66 11.29
C VAL A 139 22.74 17.85 11.86
N GLY A 140 22.23 19.05 11.58
CA GLY A 140 22.71 20.28 12.21
C GLY A 140 21.58 20.92 13.04
N ILE A 141 21.82 21.25 14.31
CA ILE A 141 20.86 21.96 15.17
C ILE A 141 21.44 23.30 15.59
N ALA A 142 20.69 24.37 15.38
CA ALA A 142 21.09 25.74 15.74
C ALA A 142 19.85 26.62 15.99
N SER A 143 20.08 27.89 16.40
CA SER A 143 18.99 28.85 16.58
C SER A 143 18.49 29.47 15.26
N ALA A 144 19.29 29.40 14.19
CA ALA A 144 18.92 29.90 12.87
C ALA A 144 19.11 28.81 11.78
N ARG A 145 18.26 28.83 10.77
CA ARG A 145 18.24 27.82 9.71
C ARG A 145 19.53 27.76 8.87
N GLU A 146 20.15 28.93 8.61
CA GLU A 146 21.42 29.00 7.87
C GLU A 146 22.56 28.36 8.66
N ILE A 147 22.57 28.56 9.99
CA ILE A 147 23.60 27.98 10.87
C ILE A 147 23.37 26.48 11.00
N ALA A 148 22.12 26.02 11.15
CA ALA A 148 21.76 24.60 11.14
C ALA A 148 22.15 23.93 9.83
N TYR A 149 21.96 24.61 8.69
CA TYR A 149 22.39 24.12 7.37
C TYR A 149 23.91 23.94 7.29
N LEU A 150 24.68 24.96 7.70
CA LEU A 150 26.15 24.86 7.72
C LEU A 150 26.65 23.79 8.69
N ALA A 151 25.96 23.61 9.80
CA ALA A 151 26.23 22.55 10.76
C ALA A 151 26.01 21.15 10.13
N ALA A 152 24.88 20.94 9.44
CA ALA A 152 24.61 19.71 8.72
C ALA A 152 25.61 19.46 7.58
N ARG A 153 25.99 20.50 6.85
CA ARG A 153 26.93 20.43 5.73
C ARG A 153 28.36 20.03 6.12
N ARG A 154 28.75 20.22 7.38
CA ARG A 154 30.03 19.68 7.90
C ARG A 154 30.05 18.14 7.98
N GLY A 155 28.93 17.50 7.75
CA GLY A 155 28.77 16.05 7.92
C GLY A 155 28.62 15.64 9.38
N LYS A 156 28.14 14.42 9.62
CA LYS A 156 27.81 13.89 10.95
C LYS A 156 26.73 14.72 11.66
N THR A 157 26.81 14.79 12.98
CA THR A 157 25.86 15.56 13.81
C THR A 157 26.60 16.72 14.46
N TRP A 158 26.06 17.90 14.29
CA TRP A 158 26.56 19.13 14.92
C TRP A 158 25.42 19.87 15.62
N ILE A 159 25.58 20.07 16.90
CA ILE A 159 24.65 20.85 17.72
C ILE A 159 25.38 22.12 18.14
N VAL A 160 24.88 23.24 17.65
CA VAL A 160 25.43 24.56 17.97
C VAL A 160 24.62 25.15 19.09
N ALA A 161 25.21 25.28 20.27
CA ALA A 161 24.55 25.83 21.42
C ALA A 161 24.15 27.31 21.18
N PRO A 162 23.03 27.77 21.75
CA PRO A 162 22.69 29.19 21.75
C PRO A 162 23.87 30.01 22.28
N ARG A 163 24.20 31.14 21.61
CA ARG A 163 25.35 32.03 21.89
C ARG A 163 26.74 31.51 21.47
N ALA A 164 26.92 30.22 21.13
CA ALA A 164 28.17 29.68 20.57
C ALA A 164 28.24 29.78 19.03
N GLU A 165 27.23 30.32 18.39
CA GLU A 165 27.08 30.35 16.94
C GLU A 165 28.17 31.15 16.24
N ARG A 166 28.54 32.29 16.79
CA ARG A 166 29.64 33.11 16.24
C ARG A 166 30.98 32.38 16.27
N GLU A 167 31.26 31.64 17.33
CA GLU A 167 32.47 30.84 17.45
C GLU A 167 32.44 29.69 16.44
N PHE A 168 31.31 28.99 16.34
CA PHE A 168 31.12 27.93 15.35
C PHE A 168 31.34 28.45 13.93
N LEU A 169 30.68 29.56 13.56
CA LEU A 169 30.81 30.18 12.24
C LEU A 169 32.22 30.62 11.91
N ALA A 170 32.97 31.10 12.91
CA ALA A 170 34.37 31.53 12.71
C ALA A 170 35.26 30.41 12.12
N HIS A 171 34.96 29.15 12.41
CA HIS A 171 35.75 28.00 11.94
C HIS A 171 35.21 27.39 10.63
N ILE A 172 34.10 27.86 10.09
CA ILE A 172 33.52 27.33 8.85
C ILE A 172 34.36 27.71 7.64
N PRO A 173 34.86 26.74 6.85
CA PRO A 173 35.53 27.01 5.59
C PRO A 173 34.59 27.64 4.56
N LEU A 174 35.09 28.58 3.77
CA LEU A 174 34.27 29.24 2.72
C LEU A 174 33.85 28.28 1.60
N ASP A 175 34.59 27.18 1.41
CA ASP A 175 34.23 26.13 0.44
C ASP A 175 32.91 25.37 0.79
N LEU A 176 32.49 25.47 2.06
CA LEU A 176 31.18 24.93 2.48
C LEU A 176 30.02 25.85 2.12
N LEU A 177 30.25 27.03 1.57
CA LEU A 177 29.21 27.96 1.17
C LEU A 177 28.91 27.80 -0.33
N ASP A 178 27.63 27.95 -0.69
CA ASP A 178 27.21 27.98 -2.10
C ASP A 178 27.43 29.40 -2.62
N LEU A 179 28.68 29.69 -2.98
CA LEU A 179 29.10 30.99 -3.49
C LEU A 179 29.13 30.98 -5.01
N GLU A 180 28.76 32.10 -5.60
CA GLU A 180 29.00 32.36 -7.02
C GLU A 180 30.50 32.33 -7.28
N ASP A 181 30.93 31.85 -8.45
CA ASP A 181 32.33 31.66 -8.79
C ASP A 181 33.12 32.97 -8.73
N GLU A 182 32.49 34.08 -9.11
CA GLU A 182 33.12 35.41 -9.04
C GLU A 182 33.44 35.83 -7.60
N ILE A 183 32.52 35.59 -6.68
CA ILE A 183 32.70 35.88 -5.25
C ILE A 183 33.75 34.94 -4.68
N ARG A 184 33.70 33.66 -5.01
CA ARG A 184 34.68 32.67 -4.59
C ARG A 184 36.11 33.05 -5.00
N LEU A 185 36.28 33.42 -6.27
CA LEU A 185 37.55 33.89 -6.79
C LEU A 185 38.03 35.15 -6.10
N THR A 186 37.16 36.11 -5.85
CA THR A 186 37.47 37.37 -5.16
C THR A 186 37.94 37.12 -3.74
N LEU A 187 37.19 36.29 -2.97
CA LEU A 187 37.55 35.91 -1.60
C LEU A 187 38.89 35.16 -1.56
N SER A 188 39.12 34.26 -2.52
CA SER A 188 40.38 33.54 -2.66
C SER A 188 41.55 34.48 -2.95
N ARG A 189 41.37 35.48 -3.81
CA ARG A 189 42.39 36.52 -4.09
C ARG A 189 42.69 37.37 -2.87
N TRP A 190 41.71 37.59 -1.98
CA TRP A 190 41.91 38.28 -0.71
C TRP A 190 42.58 37.38 0.36
N GLY A 191 42.81 36.11 0.06
CA GLY A 191 43.43 35.15 0.96
C GLY A 191 42.48 34.65 2.06
N LEU A 192 41.18 34.91 1.95
CA LEU A 192 40.18 34.50 2.94
C LEU A 192 39.78 33.04 2.69
N ARG A 193 39.78 32.26 3.77
CA ARG A 193 39.44 30.82 3.74
C ARG A 193 38.32 30.44 4.68
N ARG A 194 38.04 31.24 5.70
CA ARG A 194 37.04 30.97 6.74
C ARG A 194 36.11 32.14 6.93
N LEU A 195 34.85 31.83 7.35
CA LEU A 195 33.83 32.82 7.67
C LEU A 195 34.31 33.81 8.75
N GLY A 196 35.06 33.36 9.76
CA GLY A 196 35.56 34.25 10.81
C GLY A 196 36.51 35.36 10.30
N GLU A 197 37.23 35.12 9.21
CA GLU A 197 38.05 36.13 8.55
C GLU A 197 37.16 37.18 7.85
N LEU A 198 36.08 36.74 7.24
CA LEU A 198 35.10 37.61 6.58
C LEU A 198 34.35 38.50 7.59
N ALA A 199 34.06 37.98 8.79
CA ALA A 199 33.40 38.74 9.85
C ALA A 199 34.18 39.98 10.31
N ARG A 200 35.49 39.99 10.09
CA ARG A 200 36.41 41.09 10.46
C ARG A 200 36.42 42.23 9.44
N LEU A 201 35.93 41.99 8.23
CA LEU A 201 35.87 43.02 7.18
C LEU A 201 34.86 44.11 7.50
N ASP A 202 35.14 45.32 7.02
CA ASP A 202 34.12 46.38 7.02
C ASP A 202 32.98 45.99 6.09
N ALA A 203 31.74 46.01 6.61
CA ALA A 203 30.59 45.53 5.88
C ALA A 203 30.23 46.43 4.67
N HIS A 204 30.50 47.74 4.77
CA HIS A 204 30.24 48.65 3.69
C HIS A 204 31.23 48.52 2.55
N ALA A 205 32.54 48.48 2.88
CA ALA A 205 33.62 48.32 1.92
C ALA A 205 33.55 46.94 1.19
N ALA A 206 33.21 45.88 1.91
CA ALA A 206 33.05 44.58 1.32
C ALA A 206 31.74 44.49 0.50
N GLY A 207 30.64 45.09 0.96
CA GLY A 207 29.39 45.13 0.24
C GLY A 207 29.46 45.86 -1.10
N SER A 208 30.29 46.92 -1.18
CA SER A 208 30.51 47.68 -2.44
C SER A 208 31.25 46.82 -3.49
N ARG A 209 32.07 45.83 -3.07
CA ARG A 209 32.83 44.95 -3.99
C ARG A 209 32.21 43.60 -4.24
N LEU A 210 31.51 43.04 -3.27
CA LEU A 210 30.85 41.72 -3.34
C LEU A 210 29.35 41.82 -3.56
N GLY A 211 28.80 43.03 -3.67
CA GLY A 211 27.37 43.24 -3.89
C GLY A 211 26.48 42.82 -2.69
N ALA A 212 25.23 42.62 -2.96
CA ALA A 212 24.23 42.26 -1.94
C ALA A 212 24.55 40.88 -1.28
N GLN A 213 25.10 39.93 -2.02
CA GLN A 213 25.50 38.62 -1.52
C GLN A 213 26.65 38.73 -0.52
N GLY A 214 27.63 39.61 -0.78
CA GLY A 214 28.70 39.87 0.16
C GLY A 214 28.23 40.45 1.48
N ALA A 215 27.28 41.39 1.44
CA ALA A 215 26.66 41.96 2.66
C ALA A 215 25.93 40.88 3.47
N LYS A 216 25.23 39.96 2.79
CA LYS A 216 24.55 38.83 3.43
C LYS A 216 25.56 37.87 4.08
N LEU A 217 26.64 37.57 3.41
CA LEU A 217 27.71 36.71 3.93
C LEU A 217 28.38 37.28 5.17
N ILE A 218 28.62 38.60 5.22
CA ILE A 218 29.22 39.25 6.39
C ILE A 218 28.28 39.22 7.58
N ARG A 219 26.97 39.48 7.37
CA ARG A 219 25.99 39.33 8.43
C ARG A 219 25.94 37.91 8.96
N LEU A 220 25.88 36.92 8.07
CA LEU A 220 25.98 35.51 8.46
C LEU A 220 27.25 35.22 9.26
N ALA A 221 28.42 35.68 8.79
CA ALA A 221 29.71 35.48 9.47
C ALA A 221 29.74 36.09 10.87
N ARG A 222 29.00 37.15 11.12
CA ARG A 222 28.85 37.80 12.43
C ARG A 222 27.79 37.15 13.32
N GLY A 223 27.04 36.14 12.80
CA GLY A 223 25.90 35.53 13.50
C GLY A 223 24.66 36.42 13.50
N GLU A 224 24.61 37.42 12.62
CA GLU A 224 23.47 38.33 12.43
C GLU A 224 22.54 37.74 11.36
N SER A 225 22.16 36.46 11.52
CA SER A 225 21.24 35.78 10.62
C SER A 225 19.82 36.34 10.84
N ALA A 226 19.08 36.59 9.78
CA ALA A 226 17.70 36.97 9.92
C ALA A 226 16.92 35.77 10.47
N ASP A 227 16.31 35.94 11.65
CA ASP A 227 15.37 34.98 12.24
C ASP A 227 14.09 34.94 11.39
N LEU A 228 14.16 34.31 10.23
CA LEU A 228 12.98 34.03 9.44
C LEU A 228 12.33 32.76 10.00
N PRO A 229 11.08 32.83 10.46
CA PRO A 229 10.37 31.64 10.90
C PRO A 229 10.27 30.64 9.75
N LEU A 230 10.27 29.36 10.07
CA LEU A 230 10.03 28.32 9.07
C LEU A 230 8.65 28.55 8.44
N ALA A 231 8.55 28.32 7.14
CA ALA A 231 7.31 28.33 6.37
C ALA A 231 6.86 26.88 6.11
N PRO A 232 6.26 26.21 7.10
CA PRO A 232 5.89 24.81 6.98
C PRO A 232 4.80 24.64 5.94
N ARG A 233 4.94 23.63 5.08
CA ARG A 233 3.88 23.20 4.16
C ARG A 233 3.24 21.92 4.68
N PRO A 234 1.90 21.82 4.67
CA PRO A 234 1.26 20.56 5.01
C PRO A 234 1.72 19.47 4.04
N PRO A 235 2.02 18.27 4.53
CA PRO A 235 2.47 17.17 3.67
C PRO A 235 1.32 16.69 2.78
N GLU A 236 1.53 16.63 1.47
CA GLU A 236 0.75 15.76 0.60
C GLU A 236 1.23 14.32 0.86
N ARG A 237 0.43 13.57 1.61
CA ARG A 237 0.77 12.20 1.97
C ARG A 237 0.42 11.23 0.84
N VAL A 238 1.19 11.27 -0.23
CA VAL A 238 1.10 10.32 -1.34
C VAL A 238 2.18 9.25 -1.15
N PHE A 239 1.74 8.01 -0.96
CA PHE A 239 2.64 6.86 -0.88
C PHE A 239 2.73 6.21 -2.25
N ALA A 240 3.59 6.74 -3.09
CA ALA A 240 3.83 6.27 -4.44
C ALA A 240 5.32 6.01 -4.67
N GLU A 241 5.60 5.00 -5.49
CA GLU A 241 6.93 4.68 -5.99
C GLU A 241 6.85 4.43 -7.50
N LYS A 242 7.74 5.04 -8.26
CA LYS A 242 7.87 4.82 -9.70
C LYS A 242 9.28 4.34 -10.03
N VAL A 243 9.39 3.32 -10.86
CA VAL A 243 10.67 2.77 -11.35
C VAL A 243 10.58 2.61 -12.86
N GLU A 244 11.55 3.20 -13.57
CA GLU A 244 11.80 2.97 -14.99
C GLU A 244 12.85 1.85 -15.10
N LEU A 245 12.53 0.82 -15.86
CA LEU A 245 13.40 -0.34 -16.04
C LEU A 245 14.44 -0.02 -17.12
N GLU A 246 15.70 -0.41 -16.89
CA GLU A 246 16.77 -0.26 -17.88
C GLU A 246 16.50 -1.12 -19.13
N TYR A 247 15.92 -2.28 -18.91
CA TYR A 247 15.45 -3.20 -19.94
C TYR A 247 13.99 -3.56 -19.65
N ALA A 248 13.16 -3.57 -20.68
CA ALA A 248 11.76 -3.94 -20.53
C ALA A 248 11.62 -5.38 -20.02
N ALA A 249 10.78 -5.57 -19.01
CA ALA A 249 10.54 -6.88 -18.45
C ALA A 249 9.51 -7.65 -19.28
N GLU A 250 9.91 -8.80 -19.82
CA GLU A 250 9.08 -9.68 -20.66
C GLU A 250 8.30 -10.71 -19.83
N SER A 251 8.65 -10.88 -18.55
CA SER A 251 8.02 -11.87 -17.67
C SER A 251 7.75 -11.31 -16.28
N ILE A 252 6.89 -12.00 -15.52
CA ILE A 252 6.46 -11.58 -14.18
C ILE A 252 7.60 -11.73 -13.16
N GLU A 253 8.53 -12.63 -13.38
CA GLU A 253 9.58 -12.98 -12.41
C GLU A 253 10.55 -11.80 -12.15
N PRO A 254 11.15 -11.14 -13.16
CA PRO A 254 11.93 -9.90 -12.95
C PRO A 254 11.11 -8.77 -12.35
N LEU A 255 9.84 -8.61 -12.76
CA LEU A 255 8.94 -7.62 -12.19
C LEU A 255 8.73 -7.84 -10.70
N GLY A 256 8.63 -9.10 -10.25
CA GLY A 256 8.47 -9.44 -8.85
C GLY A 256 9.59 -8.89 -7.96
N PHE A 257 10.84 -8.91 -8.41
CA PHE A 257 11.97 -8.35 -7.66
C PHE A 257 11.88 -6.82 -7.55
N VAL A 258 11.53 -6.15 -8.65
CA VAL A 258 11.37 -4.68 -8.66
C VAL A 258 10.20 -4.26 -7.77
N ILE A 259 9.04 -4.89 -7.94
CA ILE A 259 7.83 -4.65 -7.14
C ILE A 259 8.12 -4.88 -5.65
N HIS A 260 8.84 -5.96 -5.29
CA HIS A 260 9.20 -6.23 -3.90
C HIS A 260 10.03 -5.11 -3.27
N ALA A 261 11.04 -4.62 -4.01
CA ALA A 261 11.88 -3.51 -3.55
C ALA A 261 11.08 -2.21 -3.37
N MET A 262 10.14 -1.92 -4.29
CA MET A 262 9.23 -0.78 -4.21
C MET A 262 8.29 -0.89 -3.00
N LEU A 263 7.65 -2.04 -2.82
CA LEU A 263 6.75 -2.31 -1.68
C LEU A 263 7.47 -2.19 -0.34
N LYS A 264 8.71 -2.70 -0.26
CA LYS A 264 9.51 -2.58 0.95
C LYS A 264 9.72 -1.11 1.34
N ARG A 265 10.13 -0.27 0.38
CA ARG A 265 10.32 1.18 0.61
C ARG A 265 9.02 1.88 1.02
N LEU A 266 7.90 1.56 0.35
CA LEU A 266 6.58 2.13 0.67
C LEU A 266 6.11 1.73 2.07
N VAL A 267 6.28 0.47 2.45
CA VAL A 267 5.92 -0.02 3.78
C VAL A 267 6.80 0.63 4.87
N GLU A 268 8.11 0.78 4.65
CA GLU A 268 9.01 1.49 5.57
C GLU A 268 8.57 2.94 5.78
N ARG A 269 8.15 3.65 4.71
CA ARG A 269 7.59 5.01 4.76
C ARG A 269 6.29 5.06 5.55
N LEU A 270 5.34 4.16 5.26
CA LEU A 270 4.08 4.05 6.00
C LEU A 270 4.30 3.83 7.50
N GLN A 271 5.21 2.92 7.85
CA GLN A 271 5.53 2.60 9.24
C GLN A 271 6.13 3.78 10.01
N LEU A 272 6.93 4.65 9.35
CA LEU A 272 7.42 5.89 9.96
C LEU A 272 6.28 6.82 10.37
N CYS A 273 5.22 6.85 9.59
CA CYS A 273 4.02 7.64 9.85
C CYS A 273 3.03 6.95 10.79
N GLY A 274 3.33 5.74 11.29
CA GLY A 274 2.40 4.94 12.09
C GLY A 274 1.20 4.43 11.29
N LEU A 275 1.36 4.26 9.97
CA LEU A 275 0.32 3.82 9.04
C LEU A 275 0.62 2.41 8.50
N LEU A 276 -0.41 1.78 7.96
CA LEU A 276 -0.36 0.48 7.29
C LEU A 276 -0.79 0.64 5.82
N ALA A 277 -0.39 -0.33 4.99
CA ALA A 277 -0.80 -0.39 3.61
C ALA A 277 -2.25 -0.88 3.48
N GLY A 278 -3.08 -0.10 2.82
CA GLY A 278 -4.42 -0.44 2.33
C GLY A 278 -4.38 -0.85 0.85
N ASP A 279 -5.41 -0.49 0.11
CA ASP A 279 -5.54 -0.84 -1.31
C ASP A 279 -4.35 -0.31 -2.13
N MET A 280 -3.99 -1.07 -3.14
CA MET A 280 -2.89 -0.74 -4.02
C MET A 280 -3.39 -0.47 -5.44
N MET A 281 -2.80 0.52 -6.08
CA MET A 281 -2.93 0.77 -7.50
C MET A 281 -1.58 0.45 -8.16
N LEU A 282 -1.60 -0.46 -9.12
CA LEU A 282 -0.44 -0.81 -9.93
C LEU A 282 -0.66 -0.27 -11.35
N ASP A 283 0.21 0.65 -11.78
CA ASP A 283 0.21 1.18 -13.13
C ASP A 283 1.46 0.70 -13.86
N LEU A 284 1.28 0.07 -15.01
CA LEU A 284 2.33 -0.43 -15.88
C LEU A 284 2.34 0.35 -17.18
N GLU A 285 3.50 0.90 -17.56
CA GLU A 285 3.71 1.46 -18.89
C GLU A 285 4.42 0.39 -19.76
N LEU A 286 3.84 0.06 -20.88
CA LEU A 286 4.31 -1.00 -21.78
C LEU A 286 5.13 -0.41 -22.93
N CYS A 287 6.00 -1.22 -23.55
CA CYS A 287 6.83 -0.83 -24.70
C CYS A 287 6.03 -0.29 -25.88
N ASP A 288 4.78 -0.70 -26.04
CA ASP A 288 3.87 -0.22 -27.08
C ASP A 288 3.11 1.06 -26.68
N ARG A 289 3.55 1.74 -25.61
CA ARG A 289 2.97 2.95 -25.02
C ARG A 289 1.57 2.79 -24.42
N ARG A 290 1.05 1.58 -24.33
CA ARG A 290 -0.17 1.32 -23.60
C ARG A 290 0.09 1.41 -22.10
N ARG A 291 -0.93 1.83 -21.35
CA ARG A 291 -0.92 1.83 -19.90
C ARG A 291 -1.93 0.83 -19.39
N GLU A 292 -1.52 0.06 -18.44
CA GLU A 292 -2.36 -0.89 -17.75
C GLU A 292 -2.43 -0.52 -16.28
N CYS A 293 -3.66 -0.28 -15.78
CA CYS A 293 -3.91 0.10 -14.40
C CYS A 293 -4.71 -1.00 -13.70
N ARG A 294 -4.25 -1.44 -12.53
CA ARG A 294 -4.89 -2.48 -11.73
C ARG A 294 -5.06 -2.03 -10.30
N ARG A 295 -6.29 -2.16 -9.81
CA ARG A 295 -6.57 -2.00 -8.40
C ARG A 295 -6.54 -3.35 -7.71
N VAL A 296 -5.70 -3.48 -6.69
CA VAL A 296 -5.59 -4.66 -5.85
C VAL A 296 -6.09 -4.31 -4.45
N ALA A 297 -7.23 -4.87 -4.09
CA ALA A 297 -7.85 -4.64 -2.79
C ALA A 297 -7.07 -5.38 -1.69
N VAL A 298 -6.81 -4.68 -0.60
CA VAL A 298 -6.20 -5.23 0.62
C VAL A 298 -7.22 -5.21 1.73
N THR A 299 -7.83 -6.36 1.97
CA THR A 299 -8.94 -6.51 2.94
C THR A 299 -8.54 -6.08 4.35
N ALA A 300 -7.32 -6.39 4.76
CA ALA A 300 -6.74 -5.92 6.02
C ALA A 300 -5.49 -5.10 5.77
N ALA A 301 -5.48 -3.89 6.30
CA ALA A 301 -4.28 -3.06 6.27
C ALA A 301 -3.10 -3.82 6.89
N THR A 302 -1.97 -3.87 6.18
CA THR A 302 -0.81 -4.65 6.58
C THR A 302 0.49 -3.86 6.45
N GLY A 303 1.46 -4.17 7.30
CA GLY A 303 2.84 -3.70 7.20
C GLY A 303 3.80 -4.76 6.63
N ASP A 304 3.29 -5.82 6.02
CA ASP A 304 4.12 -6.88 5.45
C ASP A 304 4.21 -6.77 3.92
N ALA A 305 5.37 -6.34 3.44
CA ALA A 305 5.65 -6.19 2.01
C ALA A 305 5.55 -7.52 1.23
N ARG A 306 5.81 -8.68 1.87
CA ARG A 306 5.72 -10.00 1.21
C ARG A 306 4.27 -10.36 0.91
N SER A 307 3.36 -10.08 1.84
CA SER A 307 1.92 -10.30 1.65
C SER A 307 1.38 -9.43 0.52
N LEU A 308 1.80 -8.15 0.47
CA LEU A 308 1.43 -7.24 -0.62
C LEU A 308 1.98 -7.71 -1.97
N LEU A 309 3.25 -8.15 -2.01
CA LEU A 309 3.85 -8.71 -3.22
C LEU A 309 3.05 -9.89 -3.75
N LYS A 310 2.66 -10.81 -2.86
CA LYS A 310 1.90 -12.00 -3.26
C LYS A 310 0.56 -11.63 -3.89
N LEU A 311 -0.15 -10.62 -3.37
CA LEU A 311 -1.40 -10.13 -3.95
C LEU A 311 -1.19 -9.53 -5.34
N LEU A 312 -0.13 -8.72 -5.53
CA LEU A 312 0.21 -8.16 -6.83
C LEU A 312 0.63 -9.23 -7.83
N THR A 313 1.44 -10.21 -7.41
CA THR A 313 1.87 -11.32 -8.26
C THR A 313 0.66 -12.15 -8.73
N LEU A 314 -0.26 -12.48 -7.83
CA LEU A 314 -1.50 -13.19 -8.19
C LEU A 314 -2.33 -12.39 -9.21
N SER A 315 -2.44 -11.06 -9.04
CA SER A 315 -3.13 -10.21 -10.00
C SER A 315 -2.44 -10.20 -11.38
N LEU A 316 -1.11 -10.25 -11.41
CA LEU A 316 -0.34 -10.33 -12.65
C LEU A 316 -0.43 -11.72 -13.32
N GLU A 317 -0.49 -12.78 -12.55
CA GLU A 317 -0.67 -14.15 -13.04
C GLU A 317 -2.06 -14.39 -13.63
N GLN A 318 -3.10 -13.79 -13.06
CA GLN A 318 -4.48 -13.88 -13.59
C GLN A 318 -4.63 -13.21 -14.96
N ALA A 319 -3.95 -12.10 -15.17
CA ALA A 319 -3.94 -11.40 -16.43
C ALA A 319 -2.52 -10.88 -16.67
N ALA A 320 -1.70 -11.61 -17.43
CA ALA A 320 -0.35 -11.17 -17.76
C ALA A 320 -0.39 -9.89 -18.62
N PRO A 321 0.56 -8.96 -18.42
CA PRO A 321 0.67 -7.78 -19.28
C PRO A 321 0.82 -8.20 -20.75
N PRO A 322 0.10 -7.55 -21.70
CA PRO A 322 0.08 -7.97 -23.09
C PRO A 322 1.36 -7.61 -23.87
N ALA A 323 2.26 -6.83 -23.29
CA ALA A 323 3.55 -6.44 -23.86
C ALA A 323 4.58 -6.24 -22.75
N PRO A 324 5.89 -6.21 -23.08
CA PRO A 324 6.94 -5.98 -22.08
C PRO A 324 6.75 -4.67 -21.34
N VAL A 325 7.07 -4.66 -20.05
CA VAL A 325 6.87 -3.52 -19.14
C VAL A 325 8.14 -2.69 -19.07
N GLU A 326 8.03 -1.39 -19.32
CA GLU A 326 9.14 -0.41 -19.23
C GLU A 326 9.11 0.35 -17.90
N THR A 327 7.91 0.63 -17.37
CA THR A 327 7.77 1.41 -16.14
C THR A 327 6.76 0.76 -15.23
N VAL A 328 7.10 0.72 -13.95
CA VAL A 328 6.22 0.28 -12.87
C VAL A 328 5.95 1.45 -11.93
N ASN A 329 4.69 1.75 -11.66
CA ASN A 329 4.26 2.71 -10.66
C ASN A 329 3.31 2.03 -9.67
N ILE A 330 3.57 2.17 -8.37
CA ILE A 330 2.74 1.61 -7.30
C ILE A 330 2.31 2.75 -6.39
N VAL A 331 1.01 2.87 -6.17
CA VAL A 331 0.42 3.80 -5.21
C VAL A 331 -0.30 2.99 -4.15
N ILE A 332 -0.05 3.29 -2.88
CA ILE A 332 -0.70 2.63 -1.74
C ILE A 332 -1.58 3.63 -1.00
N GLU A 333 -2.81 3.23 -0.74
CA GLU A 333 -3.72 3.96 0.13
C GLU A 333 -3.30 3.75 1.60
N PRO A 334 -2.96 4.82 2.34
CA PRO A 334 -2.59 4.68 3.74
C PRO A 334 -3.81 4.40 4.61
N ARG A 335 -3.72 3.47 5.55
CA ARG A 335 -4.76 3.18 6.54
C ARG A 335 -4.19 3.24 7.96
N ALA A 336 -4.95 3.82 8.87
CA ALA A 336 -4.58 3.81 10.28
C ALA A 336 -4.65 2.38 10.85
N PRO A 337 -3.70 1.98 11.71
CA PRO A 337 -3.79 0.71 12.43
C PRO A 337 -5.04 0.72 13.31
N ARG A 338 -5.87 -0.31 13.20
CA ARG A 338 -6.99 -0.50 14.11
C ARG A 338 -6.46 -1.20 15.37
N PRO A 339 -6.55 -0.60 16.55
CA PRO A 339 -6.19 -1.28 17.78
C PRO A 339 -7.15 -2.46 17.98
N LEU A 340 -6.63 -3.68 17.93
CA LEU A 340 -7.35 -4.87 18.32
C LEU A 340 -7.13 -5.04 19.83
N GLN A 341 -8.12 -4.66 20.62
CA GLN A 341 -8.12 -5.00 22.02
C GLN A 341 -8.46 -6.48 22.13
N GLY A 342 -7.45 -7.31 22.38
CA GLY A 342 -7.65 -8.72 22.69
C GLY A 342 -8.31 -8.86 24.07
N ASP A 343 -9.29 -9.75 24.16
CA ASP A 343 -9.81 -10.17 25.46
C ASP A 343 -8.78 -11.10 26.11
N MET A 344 -8.35 -10.77 27.31
CA MET A 344 -7.32 -11.52 28.05
C MET A 344 -7.79 -12.94 28.43
N PHE A 345 -9.09 -13.20 28.39
CA PHE A 345 -9.71 -14.47 28.75
C PHE A 345 -10.27 -15.23 27.54
N ALA A 346 -10.25 -14.65 26.34
CA ALA A 346 -10.69 -15.35 25.15
C ALA A 346 -9.64 -16.37 24.69
N PRO A 347 -10.07 -17.55 24.17
CA PRO A 347 -9.15 -18.50 23.56
C PRO A 347 -8.41 -17.83 22.39
N ALA A 348 -7.13 -18.19 22.21
CA ALA A 348 -6.29 -17.67 21.13
C ALA A 348 -6.92 -17.97 19.76
N LEU A 349 -7.69 -17.05 19.24
CA LEU A 349 -8.21 -17.09 17.87
C LEU A 349 -7.06 -16.84 16.88
N PRO A 350 -7.12 -17.37 15.66
CA PRO A 350 -6.16 -17.04 14.60
C PRO A 350 -6.06 -15.53 14.49
N ALA A 351 -4.82 -15.00 14.42
CA ALA A 351 -4.61 -13.56 14.33
C ALA A 351 -5.47 -12.99 13.18
N PRO A 352 -6.40 -12.06 13.44
CA PRO A 352 -7.35 -11.57 12.43
C PRO A 352 -6.68 -11.10 11.14
N ALA A 353 -5.48 -10.53 11.25
CA ALA A 353 -4.68 -10.12 10.09
C ALA A 353 -4.25 -11.29 9.19
N ARG A 354 -3.90 -12.45 9.75
CA ARG A 354 -3.55 -13.64 8.95
C ARG A 354 -4.78 -14.21 8.24
N LEU A 355 -5.92 -14.27 8.93
CA LEU A 355 -7.17 -14.72 8.34
C LEU A 355 -7.57 -13.82 7.16
N GLN A 356 -7.52 -12.51 7.34
CA GLN A 356 -7.85 -11.54 6.31
C GLN A 356 -6.90 -11.62 5.11
N THR A 357 -5.59 -11.82 5.33
CA THR A 357 -4.63 -12.04 4.26
C THR A 357 -4.96 -13.32 3.48
N THR A 358 -5.32 -14.40 4.17
CA THR A 358 -5.72 -15.66 3.53
C THR A 358 -6.99 -15.49 2.71
N ILE A 359 -8.00 -14.77 3.21
CA ILE A 359 -9.23 -14.45 2.49
C ILE A 359 -8.94 -13.62 1.24
N ALA A 360 -8.08 -12.59 1.37
CA ALA A 360 -7.67 -11.78 0.22
C ALA A 360 -6.96 -12.62 -0.86
N MET A 361 -6.11 -13.58 -0.46
CA MET A 361 -5.48 -14.51 -1.40
C MET A 361 -6.50 -15.44 -2.07
N LEU A 362 -7.47 -15.95 -1.31
CA LEU A 362 -8.54 -16.79 -1.85
C LEU A 362 -9.43 -15.99 -2.81
N ALA A 363 -9.79 -14.76 -2.45
CA ALA A 363 -10.56 -13.88 -3.32
C ALA A 363 -9.80 -13.52 -4.61
N ALA A 364 -8.46 -13.36 -4.51
CA ALA A 364 -7.62 -13.17 -5.69
C ALA A 364 -7.58 -14.40 -6.60
N LEU A 365 -7.67 -15.62 -6.05
CA LEU A 365 -7.65 -16.87 -6.83
C LEU A 365 -9.02 -17.22 -7.41
N CYS A 366 -10.09 -17.06 -6.62
CA CYS A 366 -11.46 -17.51 -6.97
C CYS A 366 -12.33 -16.40 -7.55
N GLY A 367 -11.83 -15.16 -7.60
CA GLY A 367 -12.61 -13.95 -7.86
C GLY A 367 -13.25 -13.36 -6.57
N PRO A 368 -13.60 -12.07 -6.59
CA PRO A 368 -14.12 -11.37 -5.41
C PRO A 368 -15.41 -11.99 -4.86
N ASP A 369 -16.20 -12.61 -5.74
CA ASP A 369 -17.48 -13.23 -5.40
C ASP A 369 -17.36 -14.73 -5.10
N GLY A 370 -16.16 -15.30 -5.26
CA GLY A 370 -15.88 -16.71 -5.00
C GLY A 370 -15.63 -17.05 -3.53
N VAL A 371 -15.50 -16.04 -2.67
CA VAL A 371 -15.16 -16.22 -1.23
C VAL A 371 -16.13 -15.43 -0.36
N GLY A 372 -16.91 -16.12 0.45
CA GLY A 372 -17.88 -15.47 1.32
C GLY A 372 -18.50 -16.42 2.33
N THR A 373 -19.50 -15.94 3.03
CA THR A 373 -20.32 -16.69 3.95
C THR A 373 -21.70 -16.96 3.34
N LEU A 374 -22.25 -18.13 3.60
CA LEU A 374 -23.61 -18.45 3.24
C LEU A 374 -24.53 -18.05 4.41
N GLU A 375 -25.45 -17.15 4.14
CA GLU A 375 -26.48 -16.74 5.08
C GLU A 375 -27.86 -17.29 4.65
N PRO A 376 -28.72 -17.68 5.62
CA PRO A 376 -30.08 -18.10 5.31
C PRO A 376 -30.83 -16.93 4.63
N HIS A 377 -31.39 -17.18 3.48
CA HIS A 377 -32.27 -16.21 2.84
C HIS A 377 -33.68 -16.24 3.49
N ASN A 378 -34.31 -15.09 3.58
CA ASN A 378 -35.71 -15.02 4.03
C ASN A 378 -36.63 -15.62 2.95
N SER A 379 -36.74 -16.94 2.93
CA SER A 379 -37.47 -17.73 1.96
C SER A 379 -38.05 -18.98 2.63
N TYR A 380 -39.16 -19.47 2.10
CA TYR A 380 -39.74 -20.75 2.52
C TYR A 380 -39.00 -21.96 1.94
N ARG A 381 -38.01 -21.72 1.06
CA ARG A 381 -37.17 -22.77 0.47
C ARG A 381 -36.03 -23.13 1.42
N PRO A 382 -35.91 -24.39 1.85
CA PRO A 382 -34.82 -24.80 2.76
C PRO A 382 -33.42 -24.64 2.16
N GLU A 383 -33.32 -24.64 0.83
CA GLU A 383 -32.10 -24.47 0.08
C GLU A 383 -31.70 -23.02 -0.21
N ALA A 384 -32.59 -22.08 0.11
CA ALA A 384 -32.35 -20.67 -0.20
C ALA A 384 -31.28 -20.08 0.74
N THR A 385 -30.13 -19.80 0.18
CA THR A 385 -29.01 -19.11 0.84
C THR A 385 -28.59 -17.93 0.01
N VAL A 386 -28.10 -16.88 0.68
CA VAL A 386 -27.46 -15.73 0.05
C VAL A 386 -25.97 -15.80 0.32
N HIS A 387 -25.19 -15.58 -0.70
CA HIS A 387 -23.77 -15.42 -0.57
C HIS A 387 -23.47 -13.99 -0.13
N SER A 388 -22.94 -13.82 1.08
CA SER A 388 -22.49 -12.53 1.61
C SER A 388 -20.96 -12.48 1.57
N PRO A 389 -20.35 -11.33 1.16
CA PRO A 389 -18.91 -11.18 1.24
C PRO A 389 -18.43 -11.47 2.66
N PHE A 390 -17.27 -12.10 2.79
CA PHE A 390 -16.73 -12.42 4.10
C PHE A 390 -16.44 -11.12 4.87
N ALA A 391 -17.30 -10.79 5.82
CA ALA A 391 -17.04 -9.70 6.75
C ALA A 391 -16.04 -10.16 7.83
N PRO A 392 -15.05 -9.33 8.21
CA PRO A 392 -14.19 -9.66 9.33
C PRO A 392 -15.07 -9.91 10.55
N VAL A 393 -14.83 -11.03 11.21
CA VAL A 393 -15.58 -11.43 12.40
C VAL A 393 -15.49 -10.26 13.39
N SER A 394 -16.61 -9.58 13.61
CA SER A 394 -16.77 -8.68 14.74
C SER A 394 -16.59 -9.53 15.98
N LEU A 395 -15.66 -9.18 16.85
CA LEU A 395 -15.44 -9.83 18.14
C LEU A 395 -16.58 -9.53 19.15
N GLN A 396 -17.79 -9.40 18.64
CA GLN A 396 -18.94 -9.42 19.52
C GLN A 396 -19.11 -10.87 20.02
N PRO A 397 -19.18 -11.08 21.33
CA PRO A 397 -19.48 -12.40 21.85
C PRO A 397 -20.76 -12.87 21.15
N PRO A 398 -20.83 -14.13 20.72
CA PRO A 398 -22.04 -14.65 20.11
C PRO A 398 -23.19 -14.38 21.09
N ALA A 399 -24.24 -13.72 20.61
CA ALA A 399 -25.44 -13.55 21.40
C ALA A 399 -25.79 -14.91 22.01
N GLU A 400 -25.98 -14.97 23.34
CA GLU A 400 -26.31 -16.21 24.03
C GLU A 400 -27.40 -16.92 23.23
N LYS A 401 -27.00 -18.02 22.59
CA LYS A 401 -27.99 -18.84 21.90
C LYS A 401 -28.97 -19.32 22.98
N PRO A 402 -30.27 -19.09 22.80
CA PRO A 402 -31.24 -19.62 23.76
C PRO A 402 -30.94 -21.10 23.94
N ALA A 403 -30.83 -21.53 25.19
CA ALA A 403 -30.54 -22.92 25.54
C ALA A 403 -31.55 -23.82 24.80
N VAL A 404 -31.08 -24.45 23.74
CA VAL A 404 -31.90 -25.46 23.02
C VAL A 404 -32.06 -26.60 24.00
N LYS A 405 -33.26 -26.77 24.53
CA LYS A 405 -33.60 -27.98 25.28
C LYS A 405 -33.20 -29.15 24.39
N ASN A 406 -32.43 -30.08 24.96
CA ASN A 406 -31.98 -31.30 24.29
C ASN A 406 -33.20 -32.06 23.76
N VAL A 407 -33.64 -31.73 22.55
CA VAL A 407 -34.52 -32.58 21.75
C VAL A 407 -33.58 -33.45 20.94
N THR A 408 -33.63 -34.74 21.16
CA THR A 408 -32.96 -35.76 20.34
C THR A 408 -33.58 -35.69 18.94
N GLN A 409 -33.10 -34.74 18.12
CA GLN A 409 -33.50 -34.65 16.73
C GLN A 409 -32.43 -35.39 15.90
N LEU A 410 -32.90 -36.30 15.06
CA LEU A 410 -32.05 -36.91 14.03
C LEU A 410 -31.49 -35.80 13.14
N ALA A 411 -30.20 -35.82 12.89
CA ALA A 411 -29.58 -34.83 12.04
C ALA A 411 -29.95 -35.12 10.57
N LEU A 412 -30.47 -34.13 9.86
CA LEU A 412 -30.76 -34.23 8.43
C LEU A 412 -29.54 -33.77 7.64
N ARG A 413 -28.87 -34.70 6.95
CA ARG A 413 -27.83 -34.40 5.96
C ARG A 413 -28.51 -34.04 4.62
N ALA A 414 -28.49 -32.78 4.27
CA ALA A 414 -29.09 -32.29 3.02
C ALA A 414 -28.27 -32.73 1.80
N ILE A 415 -28.96 -33.21 0.76
CA ILE A 415 -28.38 -33.56 -0.55
C ILE A 415 -28.53 -32.34 -1.48
N ARG A 416 -27.39 -31.84 -1.98
CA ARG A 416 -27.35 -30.68 -2.88
C ARG A 416 -26.41 -30.93 -4.06
N PRO A 417 -26.85 -30.72 -5.32
CA PRO A 417 -28.25 -30.45 -5.71
C PRO A 417 -29.15 -31.61 -5.36
N THR A 418 -30.49 -31.33 -5.21
CA THR A 418 -31.49 -32.37 -4.98
C THR A 418 -31.48 -33.36 -6.15
N GLU A 419 -31.55 -34.66 -5.86
CA GLU A 419 -31.54 -35.70 -6.87
C GLU A 419 -33.00 -35.98 -7.32
N GLU A 420 -33.23 -35.98 -8.64
CA GLU A 420 -34.52 -36.41 -9.19
C GLU A 420 -34.60 -37.94 -9.07
N ILE A 421 -35.75 -38.42 -8.55
CA ILE A 421 -35.99 -39.83 -8.27
C ILE A 421 -37.36 -40.27 -8.83
N GLU A 422 -37.47 -41.56 -9.10
CA GLU A 422 -38.74 -42.21 -9.43
C GLU A 422 -39.35 -42.82 -8.16
N VAL A 423 -40.61 -42.51 -7.88
CA VAL A 423 -41.33 -43.08 -6.74
C VAL A 423 -42.56 -43.80 -7.26
N MET A 424 -42.63 -45.10 -6.99
CA MET A 424 -43.84 -45.89 -7.27
C MET A 424 -44.77 -45.82 -6.05
N CYS A 425 -45.99 -45.36 -6.29
CA CYS A 425 -47.01 -45.20 -5.26
C CYS A 425 -48.12 -46.24 -5.47
N ALA A 426 -48.61 -46.82 -4.36
CA ALA A 426 -49.84 -47.56 -4.33
C ALA A 426 -50.81 -46.89 -3.32
N ARG A 427 -52.05 -46.66 -3.75
CA ARG A 427 -53.05 -45.95 -2.94
C ARG A 427 -52.56 -44.62 -2.37
N ASP A 428 -51.86 -43.83 -3.23
CA ASP A 428 -51.27 -42.53 -2.91
C ASP A 428 -50.13 -42.54 -1.89
N LEU A 429 -49.62 -43.71 -1.52
CA LEU A 429 -48.46 -43.85 -0.64
C LEU A 429 -47.24 -44.38 -1.39
N PRO A 430 -46.04 -43.86 -1.15
CA PRO A 430 -44.79 -44.37 -1.71
C PRO A 430 -44.53 -45.81 -1.26
N GLU A 431 -44.30 -46.75 -2.20
CA GLU A 431 -43.93 -48.14 -1.93
C GLU A 431 -42.50 -48.50 -2.35
N PHE A 432 -41.97 -47.81 -3.38
CA PHE A 432 -40.66 -48.08 -3.89
C PHE A 432 -40.02 -46.77 -4.40
N VAL A 433 -38.73 -46.61 -4.13
CA VAL A 433 -37.96 -45.42 -4.54
C VAL A 433 -36.77 -45.89 -5.40
N ARG A 434 -36.58 -45.22 -6.54
CA ARG A 434 -35.46 -45.48 -7.46
C ARG A 434 -34.80 -44.16 -7.88
N GLY A 435 -33.55 -44.04 -7.56
CA GLY A 435 -32.69 -42.93 -7.95
C GLY A 435 -31.27 -43.40 -8.22
N ARG A 436 -30.34 -42.46 -8.37
CA ARG A 436 -28.93 -42.76 -8.57
C ARG A 436 -28.25 -43.24 -7.26
N THR A 437 -28.66 -42.62 -6.13
CA THR A 437 -28.09 -42.90 -4.82
C THR A 437 -28.92 -43.85 -3.96
N VAL A 438 -30.17 -44.08 -4.33
CA VAL A 438 -31.11 -44.90 -3.59
C VAL A 438 -31.96 -45.80 -4.53
N CYS A 439 -32.07 -47.07 -4.17
CA CYS A 439 -32.93 -48.01 -4.88
C CYS A 439 -33.42 -49.03 -3.84
N ALA A 440 -34.62 -48.79 -3.26
CA ALA A 440 -35.05 -49.53 -2.10
C ALA A 440 -36.59 -49.52 -1.93
N ARG A 441 -37.08 -50.49 -1.17
CA ARG A 441 -38.49 -50.60 -0.83
C ARG A 441 -38.85 -49.74 0.41
N VAL A 442 -39.98 -49.07 0.37
CA VAL A 442 -40.46 -48.27 1.49
C VAL A 442 -41.07 -49.17 2.54
N LEU A 443 -40.54 -49.15 3.76
CA LEU A 443 -41.08 -49.85 4.92
C LEU A 443 -42.15 -49.05 5.63
N SER A 444 -41.92 -47.72 5.76
CA SER A 444 -42.92 -46.82 6.29
C SER A 444 -42.77 -45.42 5.68
N ALA A 445 -43.85 -44.71 5.53
CA ALA A 445 -43.90 -43.35 5.01
C ALA A 445 -44.67 -42.45 5.97
N ALA A 446 -44.11 -41.30 6.28
CA ALA A 446 -44.76 -40.23 7.02
C ALA A 446 -44.88 -39.00 6.12
N GLY A 447 -46.02 -38.31 6.20
CA GLY A 447 -46.38 -37.19 5.31
C GLY A 447 -47.71 -37.45 4.56
N PRO A 448 -48.05 -36.64 3.58
CA PRO A 448 -47.35 -35.45 3.08
C PRO A 448 -47.44 -34.24 4.00
N TRP A 449 -46.32 -33.52 4.14
CA TRP A 449 -46.32 -32.19 4.74
C TRP A 449 -46.19 -31.16 3.64
N ARG A 450 -47.29 -30.44 3.34
CA ARG A 450 -47.31 -29.45 2.28
C ARG A 450 -46.63 -28.16 2.70
N ARG A 451 -45.64 -27.73 1.93
CA ARG A 451 -45.05 -26.40 2.02
C ARG A 451 -45.43 -25.60 0.79
N GLN A 452 -46.04 -24.45 1.03
CA GLN A 452 -46.42 -23.48 -0.02
C GLN A 452 -45.89 -22.10 0.39
N GLY A 453 -45.35 -21.36 -0.59
CA GLY A 453 -44.85 -20.02 -0.36
C GLY A 453 -44.42 -19.34 -1.65
N GLU A 454 -44.05 -18.09 -1.53
CA GLU A 454 -43.50 -17.29 -2.65
C GLU A 454 -44.48 -17.18 -3.84
N TRP A 455 -45.78 -17.29 -3.59
CA TRP A 455 -46.82 -17.16 -4.62
C TRP A 455 -46.84 -15.79 -5.30
N TRP A 456 -46.21 -14.78 -4.67
CA TRP A 456 -46.02 -13.42 -5.20
C TRP A 456 -44.84 -13.31 -6.17
N ARG A 457 -43.95 -14.30 -6.25
CA ARG A 457 -42.89 -14.38 -7.24
C ARG A 457 -43.41 -15.01 -8.52
N GLN A 458 -44.03 -14.19 -9.39
CA GLN A 458 -44.40 -14.65 -10.73
C GLN A 458 -43.13 -14.93 -11.54
N PRO A 459 -43.04 -16.02 -12.34
CA PRO A 459 -42.01 -16.16 -13.33
C PRO A 459 -42.11 -14.98 -14.29
N SER A 460 -41.01 -14.23 -14.44
CA SER A 460 -40.93 -13.19 -15.46
C SER A 460 -41.08 -13.85 -16.83
N ILE A 461 -42.26 -13.80 -17.38
CA ILE A 461 -42.54 -14.17 -18.76
C ILE A 461 -41.75 -13.15 -19.60
N LEU A 462 -40.70 -13.60 -20.28
CA LEU A 462 -40.02 -12.84 -21.32
C LEU A 462 -41.08 -12.35 -22.33
N ARG A 463 -41.48 -11.08 -22.24
CA ARG A 463 -42.27 -10.41 -23.26
C ARG A 463 -41.41 -10.28 -24.49
N THR A 464 -41.69 -11.09 -25.50
CA THR A 464 -41.32 -10.81 -26.88
C THR A 464 -41.83 -9.43 -27.30
N PRO A 465 -41.04 -8.57 -27.96
CA PRO A 465 -41.49 -7.26 -28.41
C PRO A 465 -42.39 -7.42 -29.64
N GLY A 466 -43.66 -7.08 -29.49
CA GLY A 466 -44.64 -7.06 -30.58
C GLY A 466 -45.73 -6.01 -30.35
N HIS A 467 -45.55 -4.87 -30.96
CA HIS A 467 -46.50 -3.83 -31.43
C HIS A 467 -47.63 -3.29 -30.54
N ASN A 468 -47.60 -1.94 -30.48
CA ASN A 468 -48.67 -0.96 -30.21
C ASN A 468 -48.88 -0.47 -28.77
N ALA A 469 -48.43 0.79 -28.57
CA ALA A 469 -48.87 1.69 -27.51
C ALA A 469 -50.34 2.13 -27.67
N PRO A 470 -51.06 2.65 -26.61
CA PRO A 470 -50.88 4.05 -26.25
C PRO A 470 -50.88 4.39 -24.72
N MET A 471 -50.14 5.45 -24.42
CA MET A 471 -50.27 6.53 -23.42
C MET A 471 -51.03 6.34 -22.11
N GLY A 472 -50.39 6.64 -20.99
CA GLY A 472 -50.98 6.94 -19.71
C GLY A 472 -50.03 6.65 -18.52
N GLU A 473 -49.34 7.66 -18.01
CA GLU A 473 -48.52 7.66 -16.80
C GLU A 473 -49.31 7.31 -15.52
N PRO A 474 -48.65 6.82 -14.43
CA PRO A 474 -47.82 7.66 -13.61
C PRO A 474 -46.50 7.00 -13.06
N HIS A 475 -45.61 7.85 -12.68
CA HIS A 475 -44.27 7.67 -12.09
C HIS A 475 -44.14 6.50 -11.12
N ALA A 476 -43.31 5.52 -11.47
CA ALA A 476 -42.70 4.57 -10.54
C ALA A 476 -41.23 4.95 -10.32
N VAL A 477 -40.86 5.05 -9.06
CA VAL A 477 -39.48 5.22 -8.57
C VAL A 477 -38.65 4.04 -9.08
N PRO A 478 -37.45 4.26 -9.66
CA PRO A 478 -36.61 3.16 -10.10
C PRO A 478 -36.00 2.45 -8.90
N ASP A 479 -36.19 1.14 -8.83
CA ASP A 479 -35.47 0.25 -7.93
C ASP A 479 -33.93 0.34 -8.23
N PRO A 480 -33.09 0.23 -7.19
CA PRO A 480 -31.64 0.23 -7.39
C PRO A 480 -31.21 -0.98 -8.23
N PRO A 481 -30.12 -0.84 -9.03
CA PRO A 481 -29.70 -1.91 -9.93
C PRO A 481 -29.31 -3.16 -9.13
N GLN A 482 -30.03 -4.23 -9.35
CA GLN A 482 -29.66 -5.57 -8.91
C GLN A 482 -28.49 -6.02 -9.77
N THR A 483 -27.29 -6.03 -9.18
CA THR A 483 -26.13 -6.68 -9.76
C THR A 483 -26.39 -8.17 -9.84
N ASP A 484 -26.53 -8.68 -11.05
CA ASP A 484 -26.54 -10.12 -11.37
C ASP A 484 -25.15 -10.71 -11.04
N LEU A 485 -25.02 -11.20 -9.81
CA LEU A 485 -23.87 -12.00 -9.39
C LEU A 485 -24.29 -13.47 -9.50
N GLY A 486 -23.49 -14.23 -10.26
CA GLY A 486 -23.67 -15.63 -10.62
C GLY A 486 -24.25 -16.53 -9.52
N SER A 487 -25.53 -16.53 -9.36
CA SER A 487 -26.24 -17.43 -8.48
C SER A 487 -26.42 -18.77 -9.16
N ALA A 488 -25.99 -19.84 -8.51
CA ALA A 488 -26.53 -21.17 -8.76
C ALA A 488 -28.04 -21.03 -8.81
N SER A 489 -28.68 -21.39 -9.94
CA SER A 489 -30.07 -21.10 -10.28
C SER A 489 -30.99 -21.48 -9.12
N VAL A 490 -31.37 -20.49 -8.32
CA VAL A 490 -32.55 -20.61 -7.45
C VAL A 490 -33.74 -20.71 -8.38
N ALA A 491 -34.41 -21.83 -8.38
CA ALA A 491 -35.61 -22.06 -9.20
C ALA A 491 -36.61 -20.92 -8.97
N SER A 492 -36.74 -20.04 -9.96
CA SER A 492 -37.62 -18.88 -9.93
C SER A 492 -39.07 -19.37 -10.13
N GLY A 493 -39.90 -19.18 -9.12
CA GLY A 493 -41.34 -19.52 -9.19
C GLY A 493 -41.94 -19.79 -7.81
N PRO A 494 -43.25 -19.89 -7.69
CA PRO A 494 -43.91 -20.21 -6.44
C PRO A 494 -43.45 -21.57 -5.91
N LEU A 495 -43.33 -21.69 -4.59
CA LEU A 495 -42.98 -22.93 -3.92
C LEU A 495 -44.27 -23.70 -3.63
N ALA A 496 -44.37 -24.95 -4.10
CA ALA A 496 -45.43 -25.89 -3.71
C ALA A 496 -44.88 -27.31 -3.74
N ARG A 497 -44.58 -27.84 -2.55
CA ARG A 497 -43.95 -29.18 -2.39
C ARG A 497 -44.66 -29.97 -1.28
N ASP A 498 -44.85 -31.26 -1.54
CA ASP A 498 -45.31 -32.22 -0.56
C ASP A 498 -44.10 -33.05 -0.08
N TYR A 499 -43.71 -32.88 1.17
CA TYR A 499 -42.57 -33.56 1.79
C TYR A 499 -43.00 -34.88 2.44
N TYR A 500 -42.13 -35.88 2.34
CA TYR A 500 -42.29 -37.18 2.98
C TYR A 500 -41.01 -37.61 3.65
N GLU A 501 -41.11 -38.33 4.75
CA GLU A 501 -40.02 -39.08 5.35
C GLU A 501 -40.26 -40.56 5.14
N LEU A 502 -39.29 -41.21 4.49
CA LEU A 502 -39.40 -42.60 4.08
C LEU A 502 -38.37 -43.43 4.79
N ALA A 503 -38.78 -44.38 5.60
CA ALA A 503 -37.90 -45.44 6.10
C ALA A 503 -37.81 -46.54 5.04
N LEU A 504 -36.61 -46.86 4.59
CA LEU A 504 -36.37 -47.80 3.53
C LEU A 504 -35.79 -49.12 4.09
N ASP A 505 -35.82 -50.17 3.29
CA ASP A 505 -35.31 -51.52 3.65
C ASP A 505 -33.80 -51.57 3.75
N ASP A 506 -33.08 -50.55 3.36
CA ASP A 506 -31.64 -50.34 3.62
C ASP A 506 -31.33 -49.88 5.05
N GLY A 507 -32.34 -49.62 5.87
CA GLY A 507 -32.24 -49.19 7.26
C GLY A 507 -32.10 -47.68 7.48
N ALA A 508 -32.05 -46.87 6.42
CA ALA A 508 -31.93 -45.43 6.52
C ALA A 508 -33.31 -44.72 6.36
N VAL A 509 -33.38 -43.50 6.86
CA VAL A 509 -34.56 -42.65 6.70
C VAL A 509 -34.20 -41.51 5.76
N TYR A 510 -35.02 -41.37 4.72
CA TYR A 510 -34.81 -40.38 3.65
C TYR A 510 -35.89 -39.34 3.68
N ARG A 511 -35.54 -38.07 3.44
CA ARG A 511 -36.49 -37.01 3.17
C ARG A 511 -36.60 -36.81 1.67
N VAL A 512 -37.81 -36.98 1.13
CA VAL A 512 -38.11 -36.76 -0.26
C VAL A 512 -39.26 -35.74 -0.39
N PHE A 513 -39.38 -35.11 -1.54
CA PHE A 513 -40.52 -34.26 -1.82
C PHE A 513 -41.02 -34.42 -3.24
N TYR A 514 -42.33 -34.23 -3.38
CA TYR A 514 -43.00 -34.11 -4.67
C TYR A 514 -43.22 -32.64 -5.00
N ASP A 515 -42.62 -32.16 -6.10
CA ASP A 515 -42.80 -30.79 -6.57
C ASP A 515 -44.08 -30.71 -7.39
N LEU A 516 -45.10 -30.02 -6.87
CA LEU A 516 -46.42 -29.93 -7.49
C LEU A 516 -46.42 -29.16 -8.82
N HIS A 517 -45.47 -28.26 -9.05
CA HIS A 517 -45.38 -27.54 -10.32
C HIS A 517 -44.64 -28.34 -11.39
N ARG A 518 -43.63 -29.11 -10.99
CA ARG A 518 -42.85 -29.94 -11.92
C ARG A 518 -43.44 -31.33 -12.11
N ALA A 519 -44.35 -31.73 -11.24
CA ALA A 519 -44.93 -33.08 -11.18
C ALA A 519 -43.84 -34.19 -11.10
N ARG A 520 -42.82 -33.96 -10.28
CA ARG A 520 -41.66 -34.86 -10.12
C ARG A 520 -41.22 -35.00 -8.66
N TRP A 521 -40.62 -36.14 -8.37
CA TRP A 521 -40.06 -36.45 -7.05
C TRP A 521 -38.60 -36.12 -6.97
N PHE A 522 -38.15 -35.64 -5.78
CA PHE A 522 -36.79 -35.32 -5.49
C PHE A 522 -36.36 -35.85 -4.13
N LEU A 523 -35.13 -36.37 -4.07
CA LEU A 523 -34.43 -36.69 -2.83
C LEU A 523 -33.74 -35.43 -2.30
N ASP A 524 -34.05 -35.04 -1.07
CA ASP A 524 -33.62 -33.80 -0.45
C ASP A 524 -32.62 -34.00 0.69
N GLY A 525 -32.65 -35.17 1.37
CA GLY A 525 -31.74 -35.46 2.45
C GLY A 525 -31.86 -36.86 3.03
N ILE A 526 -30.92 -37.19 3.88
CA ILE A 526 -30.83 -38.45 4.64
C ILE A 526 -30.73 -38.10 6.11
N TYR A 527 -31.45 -38.81 6.96
CA TYR A 527 -31.32 -38.69 8.41
C TYR A 527 -30.21 -39.63 8.90
N ASP A 528 -29.23 -39.07 9.63
CA ASP A 528 -28.15 -39.80 10.28
C ASP A 528 -28.49 -40.12 11.73
#